data_e750f856be11db09c5c09b904154386f
#
_entry.id   e750f856be11db09c5c09b904154386f
#
_cell.length_a   1.000
_cell.length_b   1.000
_cell.length_c   1.000
_cell.angle_alpha   90.00
_cell.angle_beta   90.00
_cell.angle_gamma   90.00
#
_symmetry.space_group_name_H-M   'P 1'
#
loop_
_entity.id
_entity.type
_entity.pdbx_description
1 polymer ?
#
loop_
_entity_poly.entity_id
_entity_poly.type
_entity_poly.pdbx_seq_one_letter_code
_entity_poly.pdbx_strand_id
1 'polypeptide(L)'
;GWRIINNKKYYFNPNNAIAAIHLCTINNDKYYFSYDGILQNGYITIERNNFYFDANNESKMVTGVFKGPNGFEYFAPANTHNNNIEGQAIVYQNKFLTLNGKKYYFDNDSKAVTGWQT
;
A
#
# COMPACT_ATOMS: atom_id res chain seq x y z
N GLY A 1 -13.12 -13.30 -12.24
CA GLY A 1 -12.41 -12.10 -12.62
C GLY A 1 -13.03 -10.85 -12.03
N TRP A 2 -12.58 -9.73 -12.52
CA TRP A 2 -13.05 -8.43 -12.07
C TRP A 2 -14.47 -8.15 -12.55
N ARG A 3 -15.29 -7.55 -11.71
CA ARG A 3 -16.65 -7.14 -12.05
C ARG A 3 -17.00 -5.81 -11.40
N ILE A 4 -17.81 -5.00 -12.10
CA ILE A 4 -18.35 -3.75 -11.56
C ILE A 4 -19.85 -3.94 -11.43
N ILE A 5 -20.37 -3.81 -10.20
CA ILE A 5 -21.78 -3.97 -9.89
C ILE A 5 -22.21 -2.76 -9.07
N ASN A 6 -23.17 -1.98 -9.57
CA ASN A 6 -23.67 -0.76 -8.90
C ASN A 6 -22.52 0.20 -8.53
N ASN A 7 -21.59 0.41 -9.49
CA ASN A 7 -20.42 1.29 -9.32
C ASN A 7 -19.42 0.82 -8.26
N LYS A 8 -19.51 -0.43 -7.83
CA LYS A 8 -18.57 -1.04 -6.88
C LYS A 8 -17.84 -2.15 -7.58
N LYS A 9 -16.55 -2.28 -7.27
CA LYS A 9 -15.69 -3.24 -7.96
C LYS A 9 -15.44 -4.45 -7.07
N TYR A 10 -15.54 -5.63 -7.69
CA TYR A 10 -15.38 -6.93 -7.03
C TYR A 10 -14.42 -7.79 -7.83
N TYR A 11 -13.82 -8.76 -7.19
CA TYR A 11 -13.07 -9.79 -7.90
C TYR A 11 -13.61 -11.16 -7.51
N PHE A 12 -14.05 -11.93 -8.48
CA PHE A 12 -14.57 -13.28 -8.27
C PHE A 12 -13.52 -14.29 -8.71
N ASN A 13 -13.20 -15.24 -7.83
CA ASN A 13 -12.24 -16.29 -8.15
C ASN A 13 -12.72 -17.08 -9.38
N PRO A 14 -11.90 -17.18 -10.44
CA PRO A 14 -12.33 -17.87 -11.66
C PRO A 14 -12.64 -19.36 -11.46
N ASN A 15 -12.08 -19.98 -10.43
CA ASN A 15 -12.25 -21.42 -10.20
C ASN A 15 -13.48 -21.76 -9.38
N ASN A 16 -13.92 -20.88 -8.48
CA ASN A 16 -15.04 -21.19 -7.60
C ASN A 16 -16.10 -20.08 -7.51
N ALA A 17 -15.88 -18.98 -8.24
CA ALA A 17 -16.80 -17.82 -8.28
C ALA A 17 -17.05 -17.17 -6.91
N ILE A 18 -16.17 -17.37 -5.94
CA ILE A 18 -16.28 -16.72 -4.64
C ILE A 18 -15.62 -15.34 -4.71
N ALA A 19 -16.30 -14.33 -4.14
CA ALA A 19 -15.78 -12.97 -4.12
C ALA A 19 -14.57 -12.87 -3.19
N ALA A 20 -13.54 -12.14 -3.64
CA ALA A 20 -12.38 -11.85 -2.81
C ALA A 20 -12.79 -10.92 -1.66
N ILE A 21 -12.26 -11.19 -0.47
CA ILE A 21 -12.45 -10.33 0.71
C ILE A 21 -11.08 -10.12 1.36
N HIS A 22 -10.93 -9.00 2.04
CA HIS A 22 -9.72 -8.64 2.77
C HIS A 22 -8.51 -8.54 1.84
N LEU A 23 -7.31 -8.79 2.35
CA LEU A 23 -6.08 -8.64 1.57
C LEU A 23 -5.91 -9.82 0.62
N CYS A 24 -5.85 -9.53 -0.67
CA CYS A 24 -5.73 -10.55 -1.71
C CYS A 24 -4.66 -10.17 -2.72
N THR A 25 -3.96 -11.20 -3.24
CA THR A 25 -2.99 -11.02 -4.31
C THR A 25 -3.62 -11.50 -5.62
N ILE A 26 -3.67 -10.62 -6.60
CA ILE A 26 -4.21 -10.90 -7.92
C ILE A 26 -3.19 -10.44 -8.96
N ASN A 27 -2.65 -11.38 -9.74
CA ASN A 27 -1.64 -11.10 -10.76
C ASN A 27 -0.43 -10.31 -10.19
N ASN A 28 0.08 -10.74 -9.04
CA ASN A 28 1.24 -10.18 -8.36
C ASN A 28 1.00 -8.81 -7.70
N ASP A 29 -0.19 -8.25 -7.80
CA ASP A 29 -0.55 -7.01 -7.11
C ASP A 29 -1.47 -7.32 -5.95
N LYS A 30 -1.37 -6.53 -4.89
CA LYS A 30 -2.18 -6.71 -3.70
C LYS A 30 -3.30 -5.69 -3.65
N TYR A 31 -4.48 -6.15 -3.23
CA TYR A 31 -5.69 -5.35 -3.14
C TYR A 31 -6.38 -5.67 -1.82
N TYR A 32 -7.20 -4.75 -1.36
CA TYR A 32 -7.99 -4.98 -0.16
C TYR A 32 -9.48 -4.83 -0.48
N PHE A 33 -10.24 -5.84 -0.10
CA PHE A 33 -11.71 -5.85 -0.29
C PHE A 33 -12.37 -5.86 1.08
N SER A 34 -13.50 -5.18 1.21
CA SER A 34 -14.27 -5.21 2.44
C SER A 34 -14.86 -6.60 2.67
N TYR A 35 -15.46 -6.79 3.83
CA TYR A 35 -16.16 -8.03 4.15
C TYR A 35 -17.25 -8.36 3.11
N ASP A 36 -17.82 -7.31 2.50
CA ASP A 36 -18.83 -7.46 1.46
C ASP A 36 -18.25 -7.68 0.06
N GLY A 37 -16.93 -7.78 -0.05
CA GLY A 37 -16.26 -8.00 -1.32
C GLY A 37 -16.00 -6.74 -2.14
N ILE A 38 -16.20 -5.57 -1.57
CA ILE A 38 -16.05 -4.30 -2.29
C ILE A 38 -14.61 -3.83 -2.23
N LEU A 39 -14.02 -3.55 -3.40
CA LEU A 39 -12.64 -3.05 -3.48
C LEU A 39 -12.51 -1.72 -2.73
N GLN A 40 -11.51 -1.63 -1.88
CA GLN A 40 -11.23 -0.46 -1.05
C GLN A 40 -9.98 0.26 -1.52
N ASN A 41 -9.83 1.54 -1.15
CA ASN A 41 -8.61 2.30 -1.40
C ASN A 41 -8.37 3.28 -0.24
N GLY A 42 -7.21 3.96 -0.28
CA GLY A 42 -6.81 4.87 0.77
C GLY A 42 -6.05 4.16 1.87
N TYR A 43 -5.98 4.79 3.05
CA TYR A 43 -5.32 4.19 4.21
C TYR A 43 -6.20 3.12 4.81
N ILE A 44 -5.64 1.94 5.01
CA ILE A 44 -6.36 0.80 5.58
C ILE A 44 -5.47 0.18 6.65
N THR A 45 -6.03 -0.03 7.85
CA THR A 45 -5.32 -0.67 8.95
C THR A 45 -5.68 -2.13 9.00
N ILE A 46 -4.67 -2.99 8.94
CA ILE A 46 -4.83 -4.44 9.00
C ILE A 46 -3.93 -4.95 10.11
N GLU A 47 -4.51 -5.52 11.16
CA GLU A 47 -3.77 -6.07 12.30
C GLU A 47 -2.75 -5.08 12.86
N ARG A 48 -3.20 -3.83 13.09
CA ARG A 48 -2.40 -2.74 13.68
C ARG A 48 -1.33 -2.15 12.75
N ASN A 49 -1.24 -2.63 11.52
CA ASN A 49 -0.33 -2.05 10.53
C ASN A 49 -1.11 -1.25 9.52
N ASN A 50 -0.55 -0.12 9.11
CA ASN A 50 -1.19 0.76 8.14
C ASN A 50 -0.64 0.50 6.75
N PHE A 51 -1.54 0.45 5.77
CA PHE A 51 -1.22 0.25 4.37
C PHE A 51 -1.90 1.34 3.56
N TYR A 52 -1.41 1.58 2.36
CA TYR A 52 -2.08 2.51 1.46
C TYR A 52 -2.36 1.84 0.12
N PHE A 53 -3.61 1.95 -0.34
CA PHE A 53 -4.05 1.41 -1.61
C PHE A 53 -4.41 2.57 -2.53
N ASP A 54 -3.71 2.68 -3.65
CA ASP A 54 -3.71 3.89 -4.47
C ASP A 54 -4.87 3.91 -5.47
N ALA A 55 -5.89 4.72 -5.21
CA ALA A 55 -7.04 4.86 -6.10
C ALA A 55 -6.64 5.30 -7.51
N ASN A 56 -5.52 6.00 -7.63
CA ASN A 56 -5.03 6.47 -8.93
C ASN A 56 -4.23 5.40 -9.68
N ASN A 57 -4.03 4.24 -9.06
CA ASN A 57 -3.34 3.11 -9.66
C ASN A 57 -4.13 1.84 -9.41
N GLU A 58 -5.40 1.84 -9.81
CA GLU A 58 -6.30 0.67 -9.73
C GLU A 58 -6.46 0.11 -8.32
N SER A 59 -6.28 0.94 -7.29
CA SER A 59 -6.36 0.55 -5.89
C SER A 59 -5.33 -0.49 -5.47
N LYS A 60 -4.20 -0.54 -6.16
CA LYS A 60 -3.10 -1.44 -5.80
C LYS A 60 -2.38 -0.95 -4.55
N MET A 61 -1.91 -1.89 -3.74
CA MET A 61 -1.12 -1.59 -2.55
C MET A 61 0.21 -0.94 -2.95
N VAL A 62 0.60 0.13 -2.24
CA VAL A 62 1.86 0.81 -2.52
C VAL A 62 2.99 0.22 -1.66
N THR A 63 4.21 0.30 -2.20
CA THR A 63 5.44 -0.06 -1.48
C THR A 63 6.50 0.99 -1.79
N GLY A 64 7.54 1.06 -0.96
CA GLY A 64 8.59 2.05 -1.11
C GLY A 64 8.17 3.40 -0.60
N VAL A 65 8.82 4.45 -1.09
CA VAL A 65 8.48 5.83 -0.70
C VAL A 65 7.36 6.32 -1.61
N PHE A 66 6.23 6.66 -1.02
CA PHE A 66 5.04 7.03 -1.77
C PHE A 66 4.43 8.31 -1.21
N LYS A 67 4.06 9.23 -2.10
CA LYS A 67 3.38 10.46 -1.71
C LYS A 67 1.87 10.25 -1.73
N GLY A 68 1.31 10.10 -0.54
CA GLY A 68 -0.13 10.03 -0.34
C GLY A 68 -0.67 11.32 0.23
N PRO A 69 -1.92 11.29 0.73
CA PRO A 69 -2.56 12.49 1.32
C PRO A 69 -1.79 13.05 2.52
N ASN A 70 -1.04 12.22 3.23
CA ASN A 70 -0.28 12.65 4.41
C ASN A 70 1.18 12.95 4.09
N GLY A 71 1.53 13.13 2.81
CA GLY A 71 2.88 13.40 2.39
C GLY A 71 3.64 12.13 2.00
N PHE A 72 4.95 12.24 1.93
CA PHE A 72 5.81 11.11 1.54
C PHE A 72 6.04 10.20 2.74
N GLU A 73 5.65 8.94 2.61
CA GLU A 73 5.81 7.94 3.66
C GLU A 73 6.55 6.72 3.11
N TYR A 74 7.14 5.94 4.00
CA TYR A 74 7.88 4.74 3.63
C TYR A 74 7.04 3.50 3.94
N PHE A 75 6.71 2.75 2.89
CA PHE A 75 5.96 1.50 3.00
C PHE A 75 6.89 0.34 2.68
N ALA A 76 6.84 -0.72 3.48
CA ALA A 76 7.81 -1.81 3.40
C ALA A 76 7.84 -2.43 2.00
N PRO A 77 9.03 -2.46 1.34
CA PRO A 77 9.16 -3.20 0.08
C PRO A 77 9.07 -4.70 0.31
N ALA A 78 8.85 -5.44 -0.77
CA ALA A 78 8.91 -6.89 -0.70
C ALA A 78 10.31 -7.33 -0.24
N ASN A 79 10.37 -8.43 0.50
CA ASN A 79 11.63 -9.05 0.92
C ASN A 79 12.49 -8.19 1.86
N THR A 80 11.84 -7.44 2.74
CA THR A 80 12.59 -6.71 3.78
C THR A 80 13.08 -7.68 4.85
N HIS A 81 14.19 -7.30 5.51
CA HIS A 81 14.83 -8.18 6.48
C HIS A 81 14.36 -7.98 7.93
N ASN A 82 13.42 -7.07 8.19
CA ASN A 82 13.07 -6.67 9.55
C ASN A 82 11.70 -7.16 10.00
N ASN A 83 11.25 -8.29 9.47
CA ASN A 83 9.93 -8.86 9.79
C ASN A 83 8.77 -7.93 9.46
N ASN A 84 9.00 -6.95 8.59
CA ASN A 84 7.94 -6.08 8.13
C ASN A 84 7.11 -6.78 7.07
N ILE A 85 5.81 -6.61 7.16
CA ILE A 85 4.89 -7.12 6.14
C ILE A 85 4.97 -6.20 4.93
N GLU A 86 5.08 -6.76 3.73
CA GLU A 86 5.13 -5.96 2.51
C GLU A 86 3.96 -4.96 2.48
N GLY A 87 4.28 -3.69 2.25
CA GLY A 87 3.31 -2.62 2.18
C GLY A 87 3.00 -1.93 3.50
N GLN A 88 3.43 -2.50 4.66
CA GLN A 88 3.13 -1.82 5.92
C GLN A 88 3.92 -0.53 6.05
N ALA A 89 3.28 0.50 6.59
CA ALA A 89 3.94 1.77 6.87
C ALA A 89 5.01 1.56 7.93
N ILE A 90 6.20 2.10 7.69
CA ILE A 90 7.36 1.92 8.57
C ILE A 90 7.63 3.22 9.31
N VAL A 91 7.88 3.12 10.63
CA VAL A 91 8.39 4.24 11.40
C VAL A 91 9.86 4.40 11.03
N TYR A 92 10.21 5.53 10.41
CA TYR A 92 11.55 5.79 9.91
C TYR A 92 11.84 7.27 10.13
N GLN A 93 12.64 7.56 11.18
CA GLN A 93 12.72 8.93 11.70
C GLN A 93 14.15 9.44 11.72
N ASN A 94 14.30 10.70 11.31
CA ASN A 94 15.55 11.48 11.47
C ASN A 94 16.76 10.79 10.85
N LYS A 95 16.58 10.22 9.65
CA LYS A 95 17.69 9.54 8.97
C LYS A 95 17.44 9.46 7.47
N PHE A 96 18.51 9.15 6.76
CA PHE A 96 18.47 8.99 5.31
C PHE A 96 18.06 7.57 4.92
N LEU A 97 17.38 7.47 3.79
CA LEU A 97 17.04 6.20 3.15
C LEU A 97 17.46 6.29 1.69
N THR A 98 18.18 5.29 1.22
CA THR A 98 18.44 5.13 -0.21
C THR A 98 17.61 3.97 -0.73
N LEU A 99 16.76 4.23 -1.70
CA LEU A 99 15.88 3.23 -2.27
C LEU A 99 15.87 3.37 -3.78
N ASN A 100 16.20 2.30 -4.48
CA ASN A 100 16.24 2.28 -5.95
C ASN A 100 17.06 3.43 -6.53
N GLY A 101 18.21 3.72 -5.92
CA GLY A 101 19.12 4.76 -6.37
C GLY A 101 18.72 6.17 -5.99
N LYS A 102 17.61 6.35 -5.32
CA LYS A 102 17.18 7.67 -4.84
C LYS A 102 17.42 7.81 -3.35
N LYS A 103 17.81 9.01 -2.92
CA LYS A 103 18.12 9.29 -1.54
C LYS A 103 17.05 10.19 -0.94
N TYR A 104 16.52 9.78 0.21
CA TYR A 104 15.48 10.52 0.93
C TYR A 104 15.94 10.82 2.34
N TYR A 105 15.47 11.92 2.92
CA TYR A 105 15.63 12.17 4.34
C TYR A 105 14.26 12.17 5.01
N PHE A 106 14.11 11.40 6.08
CA PHE A 106 12.86 11.32 6.83
C PHE A 106 12.98 12.11 8.12
N ASP A 107 11.97 12.92 8.37
CA ASP A 107 11.92 13.78 9.57
C ASP A 107 11.42 12.99 10.79
N ASN A 108 11.16 13.74 11.88
CA ASN A 108 10.72 13.14 13.13
C ASN A 108 9.32 12.52 13.07
N ASP A 109 8.54 12.83 12.04
CA ASP A 109 7.20 12.30 11.84
C ASP A 109 7.15 11.15 10.84
N SER A 110 8.32 10.59 10.49
CA SER A 110 8.45 9.53 9.49
C SER A 110 7.95 9.97 8.10
N LYS A 111 8.11 11.24 7.79
CA LYS A 111 7.77 11.81 6.49
C LYS A 111 9.03 12.19 5.74
N ALA A 112 9.13 11.82 4.48
CA ALA A 112 10.26 12.25 3.66
C ALA A 112 10.14 13.75 3.41
N VAL A 113 11.23 14.46 3.65
CA VAL A 113 11.31 15.91 3.44
C VAL A 113 11.42 16.19 1.96
N THR A 114 10.60 17.12 1.47
CA THR A 114 10.63 17.55 0.07
C THR A 114 11.34 18.90 -0.03
N GLY A 115 11.94 19.17 -1.19
CA GLY A 115 12.58 20.45 -1.44
C GLY A 115 13.91 20.66 -0.75
N TRP A 116 14.44 19.67 -0.03
CA TRP A 116 15.75 19.79 0.57
C TRP A 116 16.85 19.67 -0.50
N GLN A 117 17.97 20.32 -0.25
CA GLN A 117 19.09 20.32 -1.16
C GLN A 117 20.28 19.62 -0.53
N THR A 118 21.06 18.95 -1.35
CA THR A 118 22.31 18.33 -0.90
C THR A 118 23.50 19.16 -1.31
#